data_2a62d176a4a01f7059898903a4f5b819
#
_entry.id   2a62d176a4a01f7059898903a4f5b819
#
_cell.length_a   1.000
_cell.length_b   1.000
_cell.length_c   1.000
_cell.angle_alpha   90.00
_cell.angle_beta   90.00
_cell.angle_gamma   90.00
#
_symmetry.space_group_name_H-M   'P 1'
#
loop_
_entity.id
_entity.type
_entity.pdbx_description
1 polymer ?
#
loop_
_entity_poly.entity_id
_entity_poly.type
_entity_poly.pdbx_seq_one_letter_code
_entity_poly.pdbx_strand_id
1 'polypeptide(L)'
;MTSYTINRALPDDAEVIMQLMETSRRTMQENGNPHQWPVGYPSSAVIDDDLQRGDCYLVCDTAGKVVGSFVFRQGPDPSYGHIYEGKWLDDSMPYYVIHRVTSLPAARGVFSAIVSYCIQHSDNLRIDTHRDNHIMRHLAEKNGFAYCGIIHLSRARSAERLAYQMISRNVCKVQQ
;
A
#
# COMPACT_ATOMS: atom_id res chain seq x y z
N MET A 1 -3.49 21.40 6.71
CA MET A 1 -3.26 19.99 6.34
C MET A 1 -4.57 19.25 6.53
N THR A 2 -5.01 18.45 5.55
CA THR A 2 -6.21 17.61 5.70
C THR A 2 -5.90 16.55 6.75
N SER A 3 -6.68 16.48 7.82
CA SER A 3 -6.54 15.46 8.86
C SER A 3 -7.36 14.23 8.48
N TYR A 4 -6.79 13.05 8.63
CA TYR A 4 -7.45 11.77 8.40
C TYR A 4 -7.40 10.91 9.65
N THR A 5 -8.43 10.09 9.85
CA THR A 5 -8.45 9.03 10.84
C THR A 5 -8.27 7.69 10.13
N ILE A 6 -7.44 6.81 10.69
CA ILE A 6 -7.22 5.47 10.16
C ILE A 6 -7.76 4.46 11.15
N ASN A 7 -8.66 3.62 10.68
CA ASN A 7 -9.32 2.58 11.46
C ASN A 7 -9.13 1.21 10.81
N ARG A 8 -9.04 0.16 11.62
CA ARG A 8 -9.08 -1.20 11.11
C ARG A 8 -10.45 -1.46 10.49
N ALA A 9 -10.47 -2.01 9.28
CA ALA A 9 -11.70 -2.38 8.61
C ALA A 9 -12.31 -3.65 9.23
N LEU A 10 -13.64 -3.72 9.20
CA LEU A 10 -14.44 -4.85 9.65
C LEU A 10 -15.04 -5.59 8.44
N PRO A 11 -15.53 -6.82 8.59
CA PRO A 11 -16.17 -7.56 7.48
C PRO A 11 -17.30 -6.79 6.78
N ASP A 12 -18.07 -5.99 7.52
CA ASP A 12 -19.16 -5.18 6.98
C ASP A 12 -18.68 -4.03 6.06
N ASP A 13 -17.38 -3.73 6.07
CA ASP A 13 -16.77 -2.70 5.21
C ASP A 13 -16.41 -3.23 3.81
N ALA A 14 -16.62 -4.52 3.53
CA ALA A 14 -16.23 -5.14 2.26
C ALA A 14 -16.79 -4.41 1.04
N GLU A 15 -18.05 -3.97 1.08
CA GLU A 15 -18.69 -3.27 -0.02
C GLU A 15 -18.05 -1.92 -0.32
N VAL A 16 -17.81 -1.09 0.70
CA VAL A 16 -17.16 0.22 0.51
C VAL A 16 -15.71 0.07 0.02
N ILE A 17 -15.00 -0.96 0.48
CA ILE A 17 -13.65 -1.26 0.00
C ILE A 17 -13.68 -1.66 -1.47
N MET A 18 -14.59 -2.52 -1.90
CA MET A 18 -14.75 -2.92 -3.30
C MET A 18 -15.07 -1.71 -4.20
N GLN A 19 -15.91 -0.78 -3.75
CA GLN A 19 -16.18 0.47 -4.47
C GLN A 19 -14.93 1.35 -4.62
N LEU A 20 -14.11 1.45 -3.57
CA LEU A 20 -12.83 2.14 -3.63
C LEU A 20 -11.83 1.48 -4.59
N MET A 21 -11.77 0.13 -4.59
CA MET A 21 -10.92 -0.63 -5.52
C MET A 21 -11.33 -0.38 -6.98
N GLU A 22 -12.63 -0.40 -7.27
CA GLU A 22 -13.15 -0.13 -8.63
C GLU A 22 -12.85 1.31 -9.07
N THR A 23 -13.07 2.28 -8.18
CA THR A 23 -12.74 3.69 -8.43
C THR A 23 -11.24 3.86 -8.71
N SER A 24 -10.39 3.24 -7.91
CA SER A 24 -8.94 3.32 -8.09
C SER A 24 -8.48 2.63 -9.38
N ARG A 25 -9.07 1.49 -9.76
CA ARG A 25 -8.78 0.82 -11.04
C ARG A 25 -9.10 1.73 -12.21
N ARG A 26 -10.27 2.38 -12.20
CA ARG A 26 -10.64 3.35 -13.24
C ARG A 26 -9.66 4.51 -13.31
N THR A 27 -9.32 5.09 -12.17
CA THR A 27 -8.33 6.17 -12.08
C THR A 27 -6.98 5.73 -12.64
N MET A 28 -6.52 4.51 -12.35
CA MET A 28 -5.28 3.98 -12.92
C MET A 28 -5.36 3.89 -14.46
N GLN A 29 -6.45 3.36 -15.00
CA GLN A 29 -6.64 3.25 -16.45
C GLN A 29 -6.63 4.62 -17.14
N GLU A 30 -7.35 5.60 -16.58
CA GLU A 30 -7.41 6.97 -17.08
C GLU A 30 -6.05 7.68 -17.04
N ASN A 31 -5.16 7.27 -16.13
CA ASN A 31 -3.81 7.82 -15.97
C ASN A 31 -2.71 6.96 -16.63
N GLY A 32 -3.07 6.08 -17.59
CA GLY A 32 -2.10 5.32 -18.39
C GLY A 32 -1.50 4.12 -17.69
N ASN A 33 -2.12 3.62 -16.61
CA ASN A 33 -1.70 2.44 -15.86
C ASN A 33 -2.78 1.34 -15.86
N PRO A 34 -3.11 0.73 -17.00
CA PRO A 34 -4.18 -0.29 -17.08
C PRO A 34 -3.74 -1.66 -16.58
N HIS A 35 -2.43 -1.89 -16.39
CA HIS A 35 -1.88 -3.22 -16.16
C HIS A 35 -1.62 -3.57 -14.69
N GLN A 36 -1.63 -2.59 -13.79
CA GLN A 36 -1.36 -2.85 -12.37
C GLN A 36 -2.44 -3.73 -11.74
N TRP A 37 -3.70 -3.42 -12.00
CA TRP A 37 -4.84 -4.19 -11.55
C TRP A 37 -5.68 -4.64 -12.76
N PRO A 38 -5.48 -5.87 -13.23
CA PRO A 38 -6.28 -6.40 -14.33
C PRO A 38 -7.76 -6.52 -13.93
N VAL A 39 -8.63 -6.64 -14.92
CA VAL A 39 -10.06 -6.85 -14.70
C VAL A 39 -10.29 -8.01 -13.74
N GLY A 40 -11.14 -7.79 -12.73
CA GLY A 40 -11.45 -8.78 -11.70
C GLY A 40 -10.44 -8.85 -10.54
N TYR A 41 -9.37 -8.05 -10.55
CA TYR A 41 -8.44 -7.94 -9.42
C TYR A 41 -8.45 -6.51 -8.83
N PRO A 42 -8.45 -6.36 -7.48
CA PRO A 42 -8.68 -7.41 -6.48
C PRO A 42 -10.11 -7.95 -6.59
N SER A 43 -10.29 -9.26 -6.41
CA SER A 43 -11.63 -9.87 -6.31
C SER A 43 -12.20 -9.72 -4.90
N SER A 44 -13.50 -9.96 -4.72
CA SER A 44 -14.13 -9.99 -3.39
C SER A 44 -13.43 -10.99 -2.47
N ALA A 45 -13.07 -12.18 -2.97
CA ALA A 45 -12.36 -13.18 -2.19
C ALA A 45 -11.00 -12.71 -1.65
N VAL A 46 -10.29 -11.86 -2.40
CA VAL A 46 -9.03 -11.23 -1.93
C VAL A 46 -9.30 -10.23 -0.81
N ILE A 47 -10.36 -9.45 -0.94
CA ILE A 47 -10.74 -8.47 0.09
C ILE A 47 -11.25 -9.16 1.34
N ASP A 48 -12.04 -10.23 1.19
CA ASP A 48 -12.52 -11.04 2.32
C ASP A 48 -11.36 -11.67 3.09
N ASP A 49 -10.33 -12.20 2.40
CA ASP A 49 -9.12 -12.73 3.05
C ASP A 49 -8.36 -11.63 3.83
N ASP A 50 -8.20 -10.44 3.23
CA ASP A 50 -7.55 -9.31 3.91
C ASP A 50 -8.32 -8.86 5.16
N LEU A 51 -9.65 -8.83 5.09
CA LEU A 51 -10.52 -8.49 6.21
C LEU A 51 -10.47 -9.55 7.32
N GLN A 52 -10.54 -10.84 6.96
CA GLN A 52 -10.44 -11.94 7.91
C GLN A 52 -9.11 -11.97 8.66
N ARG A 53 -8.01 -11.60 7.98
CA ARG A 53 -6.69 -11.46 8.60
C ARG A 53 -6.58 -10.23 9.49
N GLY A 54 -7.50 -9.26 9.36
CA GLY A 54 -7.43 -7.98 10.05
C GLY A 54 -6.32 -7.05 9.55
N ASP A 55 -5.88 -7.25 8.30
CA ASP A 55 -4.80 -6.47 7.68
C ASP A 55 -5.32 -5.25 6.91
N CYS A 56 -6.64 -5.12 6.73
CA CYS A 56 -7.27 -4.04 5.97
C CYS A 56 -7.63 -2.85 6.87
N TYR A 57 -7.41 -1.65 6.34
CA TYR A 57 -7.64 -0.38 7.05
C TYR A 57 -8.40 0.60 6.16
N LEU A 58 -9.23 1.42 6.78
CA LEU A 58 -9.97 2.53 6.17
C LEU A 58 -9.32 3.86 6.53
N VAL A 59 -9.31 4.77 5.57
CA VAL A 59 -8.93 6.17 5.76
C VAL A 59 -10.20 7.01 5.71
N CYS A 60 -10.50 7.70 6.81
CA CYS A 60 -11.69 8.55 6.94
C CYS A 60 -11.30 10.02 7.02
N ASP A 61 -12.07 10.88 6.39
CA ASP A 61 -11.92 12.32 6.53
C ASP A 61 -12.47 12.84 7.87
N THR A 62 -12.40 14.14 8.10
CA THR A 62 -12.87 14.79 9.33
C THR A 62 -14.37 14.71 9.54
N ALA A 63 -15.15 14.42 8.48
CA ALA A 63 -16.59 14.18 8.56
C ALA A 63 -16.92 12.69 8.81
N GLY A 64 -15.90 11.82 8.94
CA GLY A 64 -16.08 10.38 9.10
C GLY A 64 -16.35 9.62 7.79
N LYS A 65 -16.31 10.30 6.65
CA LYS A 65 -16.48 9.65 5.35
C LYS A 65 -15.26 8.84 4.98
N VAL A 66 -15.45 7.59 4.53
CA VAL A 66 -14.39 6.76 4.00
C VAL A 66 -13.92 7.32 2.66
N VAL A 67 -12.64 7.65 2.57
CA VAL A 67 -12.01 8.27 1.38
C VAL A 67 -10.86 7.45 0.81
N GLY A 68 -10.47 6.37 1.47
CA GLY A 68 -9.43 5.46 1.02
C GLY A 68 -9.37 4.19 1.85
N SER A 69 -8.60 3.23 1.37
CA SER A 69 -8.29 2.00 2.09
C SER A 69 -6.89 1.51 1.74
N PHE A 70 -6.33 0.66 2.57
CA PHE A 70 -5.06 0.00 2.30
C PHE A 70 -4.95 -1.29 3.11
N VAL A 71 -4.04 -2.16 2.70
CA VAL A 71 -3.65 -3.34 3.46
C VAL A 71 -2.28 -3.09 4.07
N PHE A 72 -2.13 -3.41 5.35
CA PHE A 72 -0.88 -3.30 6.09
C PHE A 72 -0.57 -4.64 6.75
N ARG A 73 0.41 -5.35 6.20
CA ARG A 73 0.70 -6.75 6.55
C ARG A 73 2.16 -6.94 6.91
N GLN A 74 2.39 -7.68 7.98
CA GLN A 74 3.73 -8.12 8.34
C GLN A 74 4.24 -9.16 7.35
N GLY A 75 5.50 -9.01 6.91
CA GLY A 75 6.19 -10.02 6.11
C GLY A 75 6.50 -11.31 6.90
N PRO A 76 7.02 -12.34 6.25
CA PRO A 76 7.49 -12.31 4.87
C PRO A 76 6.35 -12.39 3.85
N ASP A 77 6.46 -11.63 2.76
CA ASP A 77 5.59 -11.77 1.60
C ASP A 77 6.32 -12.56 0.51
N PRO A 78 5.70 -13.60 -0.07
CA PRO A 78 6.36 -14.44 -1.08
C PRO A 78 6.88 -13.68 -2.30
N SER A 79 6.24 -12.58 -2.69
CA SER A 79 6.68 -11.74 -3.80
C SER A 79 7.95 -10.93 -3.50
N TYR A 80 8.27 -10.75 -2.23
CA TYR A 80 9.41 -9.93 -1.77
C TYR A 80 10.65 -10.75 -1.40
N GLY A 81 10.56 -12.08 -1.49
CA GLY A 81 11.67 -12.98 -1.16
C GLY A 81 12.82 -12.94 -2.16
N HIS A 82 12.60 -12.42 -3.37
CA HIS A 82 13.64 -12.27 -4.36
C HIS A 82 13.51 -10.93 -5.08
N ILE A 83 14.60 -10.15 -5.12
CA ILE A 83 14.68 -8.86 -5.79
C ILE A 83 15.71 -8.94 -6.92
N TYR A 84 15.38 -8.39 -8.08
CA TYR A 84 16.19 -8.33 -9.28
C TYR A 84 16.64 -6.89 -9.55
N GLU A 85 17.76 -6.73 -10.24
CA GLU A 85 18.30 -5.43 -10.66
C GLU A 85 18.48 -4.43 -9.53
N GLY A 86 18.77 -4.96 -8.33
CA GLY A 86 18.96 -4.14 -7.15
C GLY A 86 19.00 -4.97 -5.86
N LYS A 87 18.77 -4.30 -4.74
CA LYS A 87 18.74 -4.92 -3.42
C LYS A 87 17.88 -4.12 -2.47
N TRP A 88 17.32 -4.77 -1.46
CA TRP A 88 16.69 -4.09 -0.33
C TRP A 88 17.70 -3.22 0.42
N LEU A 89 17.23 -2.10 1.00
CA LEU A 89 18.06 -1.25 1.86
C LEU A 89 18.52 -2.02 3.10
N ASP A 90 17.61 -2.77 3.69
CA ASP A 90 17.87 -3.71 4.77
C ASP A 90 16.92 -4.89 4.65
N ASP A 91 17.46 -6.10 4.52
CA ASP A 91 16.71 -7.36 4.43
C ASP A 91 16.87 -8.21 5.70
N SER A 92 17.61 -7.73 6.68
CA SER A 92 17.85 -8.43 7.95
C SER A 92 16.76 -8.17 9.00
N MET A 93 16.04 -7.05 8.88
CA MET A 93 15.00 -6.64 9.82
C MET A 93 13.63 -7.12 9.38
N PRO A 94 12.73 -7.47 10.32
CA PRO A 94 11.32 -7.65 10.02
C PRO A 94 10.75 -6.42 9.31
N TYR A 95 9.86 -6.63 8.36
CA TYR A 95 9.25 -5.55 7.58
C TYR A 95 7.73 -5.70 7.51
N TYR A 96 7.07 -4.61 7.19
CA TYR A 96 5.66 -4.57 6.82
C TYR A 96 5.50 -4.11 5.38
N VAL A 97 4.47 -4.62 4.72
CA VAL A 97 4.12 -4.25 3.36
C VAL A 97 2.82 -3.46 3.35
N ILE A 98 2.81 -2.36 2.59
CA ILE A 98 1.60 -1.60 2.31
C ILE A 98 1.11 -2.01 0.93
N HIS A 99 -0.05 -2.65 0.87
CA HIS A 99 -0.65 -3.14 -0.37
C HIS A 99 -2.00 -2.48 -0.65
N ARG A 100 -2.46 -2.57 -1.88
CA ARG A 100 -3.82 -2.24 -2.31
C ARG A 100 -4.31 -0.87 -1.81
N VAL A 101 -3.42 0.13 -1.91
CA VAL A 101 -3.76 1.51 -1.57
C VAL A 101 -4.80 2.06 -2.53
N THR A 102 -5.87 2.59 -1.98
CA THR A 102 -6.92 3.29 -2.71
C THR A 102 -7.15 4.68 -2.15
N SER A 103 -7.62 5.58 -2.99
CA SER A 103 -8.14 6.87 -2.54
C SER A 103 -9.18 7.40 -3.51
N LEU A 104 -10.16 8.15 -3.01
CA LEU A 104 -11.06 8.92 -3.87
C LEU A 104 -10.25 9.99 -4.60
N PRO A 105 -10.56 10.29 -5.88
CA PRO A 105 -9.80 11.27 -6.68
C PRO A 105 -9.73 12.67 -6.08
N ALA A 106 -10.76 13.07 -5.33
CA ALA A 106 -10.83 14.37 -4.66
C ALA A 106 -10.03 14.42 -3.34
N ALA A 107 -9.70 13.27 -2.73
CA ALA A 107 -8.97 13.23 -1.47
C ALA A 107 -7.47 13.45 -1.69
N ARG A 108 -6.90 14.43 -1.00
CA ARG A 108 -5.50 14.82 -1.14
C ARG A 108 -4.68 14.39 0.08
N GLY A 109 -3.48 13.85 -0.16
CA GLY A 109 -2.56 13.48 0.92
C GLY A 109 -2.89 12.18 1.63
N VAL A 110 -3.82 11.37 1.12
CA VAL A 110 -4.22 10.07 1.69
C VAL A 110 -3.00 9.15 1.87
N PHE A 111 -2.16 9.00 0.84
CA PHE A 111 -0.97 8.15 0.94
C PHE A 111 0.02 8.63 2.01
N SER A 112 0.21 9.94 2.15
CA SER A 112 1.07 10.49 3.21
C SER A 112 0.50 10.20 4.61
N ALA A 113 -0.82 10.24 4.77
CA ALA A 113 -1.46 9.86 6.03
C ALA A 113 -1.29 8.37 6.33
N ILE A 114 -1.42 7.50 5.31
CA ILE A 114 -1.16 6.06 5.42
C ILE A 114 0.29 5.82 5.89
N VAL A 115 1.27 6.43 5.22
CA VAL A 115 2.68 6.28 5.60
C VAL A 115 2.92 6.77 7.01
N SER A 116 2.37 7.93 7.39
CA SER A 116 2.49 8.48 8.75
C SER A 116 1.90 7.55 9.82
N TYR A 117 0.84 6.82 9.50
CA TYR A 117 0.30 5.78 10.37
C TYR A 117 1.22 4.57 10.44
N CYS A 118 1.67 4.05 9.30
CA CYS A 118 2.46 2.82 9.22
C CYS A 118 3.82 2.93 9.92
N ILE A 119 4.50 4.10 9.86
CA ILE A 119 5.78 4.32 10.55
C ILE A 119 5.67 4.33 12.08
N GLN A 120 4.46 4.46 12.63
CA GLN A 120 4.25 4.31 14.08
C GLN A 120 4.20 2.84 14.52
N HIS A 121 4.08 1.91 13.57
CA HIS A 121 3.93 0.48 13.81
C HIS A 121 5.13 -0.34 13.30
N SER A 122 5.93 0.21 12.39
CA SER A 122 7.12 -0.47 11.87
C SER A 122 8.14 0.51 11.33
N ASP A 123 9.41 0.27 11.64
CA ASP A 123 10.54 1.05 11.11
C ASP A 123 10.98 0.60 9.71
N ASN A 124 10.46 -0.52 9.21
CA ASN A 124 10.82 -1.09 7.92
C ASN A 124 9.57 -1.33 7.08
N LEU A 125 9.33 -0.47 6.10
CA LEU A 125 8.18 -0.51 5.23
C LEU A 125 8.59 -0.82 3.79
N ARG A 126 7.84 -1.70 3.13
CA ARG A 126 8.02 -2.04 1.71
C ARG A 126 6.73 -1.80 0.95
N ILE A 127 6.86 -1.37 -0.29
CA ILE A 127 5.76 -1.24 -1.25
C ILE A 127 6.24 -1.67 -2.63
N ASP A 128 5.30 -2.02 -3.48
CA ASP A 128 5.54 -2.23 -4.90
C ASP A 128 4.50 -1.52 -5.76
N THR A 129 4.87 -1.22 -6.99
CA THR A 129 3.94 -0.63 -7.96
C THR A 129 4.35 -0.97 -9.40
N HIS A 130 3.38 -0.92 -10.31
CA HIS A 130 3.67 -1.08 -11.74
C HIS A 130 4.49 0.09 -12.27
N ARG A 131 5.35 -0.15 -13.27
CA ARG A 131 6.20 0.90 -13.86
C ARG A 131 5.42 2.07 -14.44
N ASP A 132 4.20 1.81 -14.94
CA ASP A 132 3.32 2.84 -15.51
C ASP A 132 2.54 3.63 -14.44
N ASN A 133 2.62 3.24 -13.18
CA ASN A 133 1.99 3.98 -12.09
C ASN A 133 2.86 5.17 -11.65
N HIS A 134 2.95 6.18 -12.51
CA HIS A 134 3.74 7.37 -12.23
C HIS A 134 3.30 8.10 -10.97
N ILE A 135 1.99 8.08 -10.67
CA ILE A 135 1.43 8.70 -9.46
C ILE A 135 1.99 8.01 -8.21
N MET A 136 1.89 6.68 -8.11
CA MET A 136 2.37 5.97 -6.91
C MET A 136 3.89 6.04 -6.80
N ARG A 137 4.63 5.97 -7.90
CA ARG A 137 6.09 6.14 -7.89
C ARG A 137 6.49 7.50 -7.30
N HIS A 138 5.88 8.58 -7.79
CA HIS A 138 6.11 9.92 -7.25
C HIS A 138 5.72 10.02 -5.77
N LEU A 139 4.58 9.45 -5.37
CA LEU A 139 4.13 9.46 -3.98
C LEU A 139 5.06 8.65 -3.07
N ALA A 140 5.59 7.52 -3.52
CA ALA A 140 6.56 6.73 -2.79
C ALA A 140 7.83 7.55 -2.49
N GLU A 141 8.45 8.09 -3.51
CA GLU A 141 9.66 8.91 -3.39
C GLU A 141 9.43 10.15 -2.51
N LYS A 142 8.33 10.87 -2.73
CA LYS A 142 7.94 12.03 -1.92
C LYS A 142 7.77 11.72 -0.44
N ASN A 143 7.36 10.50 -0.10
CA ASN A 143 7.16 10.06 1.29
C ASN A 143 8.38 9.31 1.87
N GLY A 144 9.53 9.35 1.19
CA GLY A 144 10.80 8.86 1.72
C GLY A 144 11.12 7.40 1.41
N PHE A 145 10.36 6.76 0.51
CA PHE A 145 10.74 5.45 0.00
C PHE A 145 11.84 5.57 -1.06
N ALA A 146 12.82 4.70 -0.99
CA ALA A 146 13.85 4.55 -2.00
C ALA A 146 13.54 3.38 -2.93
N TYR A 147 13.79 3.56 -4.23
CA TYR A 147 13.74 2.48 -5.21
C TYR A 147 14.82 1.44 -4.89
N CYS A 148 14.44 0.17 -4.88
CA CYS A 148 15.33 -0.93 -4.51
C CYS A 148 15.61 -1.92 -5.65
N GLY A 149 14.74 -2.01 -6.64
CA GLY A 149 14.88 -2.98 -7.73
C GLY A 149 13.52 -3.48 -8.22
N ILE A 150 13.50 -4.69 -8.79
CA ILE A 150 12.31 -5.30 -9.38
C ILE A 150 11.95 -6.57 -8.61
N ILE A 151 10.67 -6.76 -8.33
CA ILE A 151 10.12 -8.02 -7.83
C ILE A 151 9.12 -8.61 -8.83
N HIS A 152 8.86 -9.90 -8.72
CA HIS A 152 7.82 -10.58 -9.48
C HIS A 152 6.71 -11.04 -8.52
N LEU A 153 5.47 -10.69 -8.86
CA LEU A 153 4.34 -11.12 -8.04
C LEU A 153 4.20 -12.64 -8.09
N SER A 154 4.09 -13.28 -6.93
CA SER A 154 3.98 -14.74 -6.80
C SER A 154 2.76 -15.33 -7.53
N ARG A 155 1.68 -14.54 -7.66
CA ARG A 155 0.45 -14.93 -8.34
C ARG A 155 0.53 -14.90 -9.87
N ALA A 156 1.54 -14.23 -10.44
CA ALA A 156 1.70 -14.09 -11.89
C ALA A 156 3.18 -13.93 -12.25
N ARG A 157 3.80 -14.98 -12.77
CA ARG A 157 5.24 -15.04 -13.06
C ARG A 157 5.78 -13.92 -13.95
N SER A 158 4.91 -13.25 -14.72
CA SER A 158 5.29 -12.14 -15.62
C SER A 158 4.95 -10.75 -15.05
N ALA A 159 4.37 -10.68 -13.87
CA ALA A 159 3.95 -9.40 -13.29
C ALA A 159 5.10 -8.75 -12.52
N GLU A 160 5.97 -8.08 -13.25
CA GLU A 160 7.02 -7.24 -12.67
C GLU A 160 6.41 -6.07 -11.89
N ARG A 161 7.07 -5.72 -10.78
CA ARG A 161 6.79 -4.53 -9.98
C ARG A 161 8.09 -3.85 -9.60
N LEU A 162 8.06 -2.54 -9.62
CA LEU A 162 9.12 -1.71 -9.03
C LEU A 162 8.97 -1.75 -7.52
N ALA A 163 10.02 -2.14 -6.83
CA ALA A 163 10.06 -2.34 -5.40
C ALA A 163 10.70 -1.15 -4.69
N TYR A 164 10.09 -0.72 -3.60
CA TYR A 164 10.56 0.42 -2.80
C TYR A 164 10.60 0.02 -1.33
N GLN A 165 11.55 0.59 -0.59
CA GLN A 165 11.68 0.41 0.84
C GLN A 165 11.93 1.74 1.54
N MET A 166 11.36 1.87 2.71
CA MET A 166 11.65 2.96 3.63
C MET A 166 12.08 2.39 4.97
N ILE A 167 13.21 2.85 5.49
CA ILE A 167 13.65 2.61 6.85
C ILE A 167 13.43 3.89 7.65
N SER A 168 12.46 3.87 8.54
CA SER A 168 12.23 4.95 9.48
C SER A 168 13.21 4.83 10.64
N ARG A 169 14.17 5.72 10.71
CA ARG A 169 15.00 5.84 11.92
C ARG A 169 14.20 6.62 12.95
N ASN A 170 13.29 5.97 13.64
CA ASN A 170 12.78 6.55 14.87
C ASN A 170 13.94 6.63 15.86
N VAL A 171 14.46 7.85 16.03
CA VAL A 171 15.36 8.22 17.12
C VAL A 171 14.74 7.67 18.41
N CYS A 172 15.49 6.80 19.09
CA CYS A 172 15.20 6.24 20.40
C CYS A 172 14.10 6.96 21.18
N LYS A 173 12.95 6.33 21.35
CA LYS A 173 12.17 6.54 22.56
C LYS A 173 12.94 5.85 23.67
N VAL A 174 13.85 6.58 24.29
CA VAL A 174 14.43 6.23 25.58
C VAL A 174 13.25 6.15 26.54
N GLN A 175 12.87 4.93 26.91
CA GLN A 175 12.04 4.70 28.08
C GLN A 175 12.91 5.06 29.29
N GLN A 176 12.58 6.15 29.96
CA GLN A 176 12.89 6.38 31.36
C GLN A 176 11.70 5.93 32.19
#